data_5e4fe84ca88e147151d2740fe4844bdb
#
_entry.id   5e4fe84ca88e147151d2740fe4844bdb
#
_cell.length_a   1.000
_cell.length_b   1.000
_cell.length_c   1.000
_cell.angle_alpha   90.00
_cell.angle_beta   90.00
_cell.angle_gamma   90.00
#
_symmetry.space_group_name_H-M   'P 1'
#
loop_
_entity.id
_entity.type
_entity.pdbx_description
1 polymer ?
#
loop_
_entity_poly.entity_id
_entity_poly.type
_entity_poly.pdbx_seq_one_letter_code
_entity_poly.pdbx_strand_id
1 'polypeptide(L)'
;MSKSKIWIMTILAVLLIGGGGWIAYQAIAKKSGLNHPYAFAYKIHDRVNWFKVTERNGKVTGHLNETILEENPKRHYDPNMFINKYQLTGKSIENGYEFYVKQGKETVTYEVHLAEKDLSVKKQGEKHSITYKAVDQKNLRAVQQDIHTRYEKLMDDTENRFHDYVRNFIKKVTGAYGYLYTAEDGSYQLFLKVKRMYMQSEWAGSFLMRKTPGDGGEPYKETKHTAGGVSDGMMFDLSTYPAIEKGFILGETDRDATYIKFPFKMAGGTIEFKAVTKEEYREQTEEFKKKAKELQK
;
A
#
# COMPACT_ATOMS: atom_id res chain seq x y z
N MET A 1 18.57 -14.17 -2.30
CA MET A 1 18.74 -12.77 -1.81
C MET A 1 17.46 -12.03 -2.16
N SER A 2 16.76 -11.48 -1.16
CA SER A 2 15.50 -10.78 -1.39
C SER A 2 15.74 -9.48 -2.19
N LYS A 3 14.76 -9.07 -3.00
CA LYS A 3 14.83 -7.84 -3.82
C LYS A 3 15.18 -6.60 -2.99
N SER A 4 14.80 -6.57 -1.70
CA SER A 4 15.13 -5.50 -0.75
C SER A 4 16.64 -5.34 -0.51
N LYS A 5 17.41 -6.43 -0.44
CA LYS A 5 18.87 -6.37 -0.23
C LYS A 5 19.62 -5.78 -1.43
N ILE A 6 19.10 -5.96 -2.65
CA ILE A 6 19.69 -5.38 -3.87
C ILE A 6 19.49 -3.86 -3.90
N TRP A 7 18.31 -3.36 -3.49
CA TRP A 7 18.02 -1.93 -3.39
C TRP A 7 18.88 -1.21 -2.36
N ILE A 8 19.13 -1.83 -1.20
CA ILE A 8 20.00 -1.28 -0.14
C ILE A 8 21.43 -1.09 -0.64
N MET A 9 21.97 -2.05 -1.40
CA MET A 9 23.31 -1.92 -1.98
C MET A 9 23.43 -0.83 -3.04
N THR A 10 22.38 -0.61 -3.83
CA THR A 10 22.37 0.45 -4.85
C THR A 10 22.33 1.86 -4.23
N ILE A 11 21.58 2.04 -3.13
CA ILE A 11 21.51 3.31 -2.39
C ILE A 11 22.85 3.61 -1.72
N LEU A 12 23.52 2.61 -1.15
CA LEU A 12 24.86 2.77 -0.55
C LEU A 12 25.93 3.13 -1.59
N ALA A 13 25.87 2.57 -2.79
CA ALA A 13 26.81 2.86 -3.88
C ALA A 13 26.68 4.32 -4.37
N VAL A 14 25.47 4.85 -4.46
CA VAL A 14 25.23 6.25 -4.88
C VAL A 14 25.76 7.25 -3.82
N LEU A 15 25.76 6.86 -2.54
CA LEU A 15 26.30 7.68 -1.45
C LEU A 15 27.84 7.73 -1.42
N LEU A 16 28.53 6.71 -1.96
CA LEU A 16 30.00 6.62 -1.95
C LEU A 16 30.68 7.39 -3.10
N ILE A 17 30.01 7.55 -4.23
CA ILE A 17 30.60 8.21 -5.42
C ILE A 17 30.67 9.74 -5.28
N GLY A 18 29.86 10.35 -4.39
CA GLY A 18 29.86 11.80 -4.16
C GLY A 18 31.02 12.34 -3.30
N GLY A 19 31.84 11.48 -2.69
CA GLY A 19 32.81 11.87 -1.63
C GLY A 19 34.19 12.32 -2.11
N GLY A 20 34.63 11.95 -3.31
CA GLY A 20 36.03 12.13 -3.73
C GLY A 20 36.41 13.50 -4.31
N GLY A 21 35.47 14.27 -4.82
CA GLY A 21 35.74 15.56 -5.47
C GLY A 21 35.76 16.79 -4.53
N TRP A 22 35.48 16.60 -3.26
CA TRP A 22 35.14 17.70 -2.36
C TRP A 22 36.30 18.32 -1.60
N ILE A 23 37.39 17.59 -1.39
CA ILE A 23 38.54 18.07 -0.57
C ILE A 23 39.30 19.19 -1.29
N ALA A 24 39.41 19.15 -2.62
CA ALA A 24 40.10 20.19 -3.38
C ALA A 24 39.30 21.50 -3.53
N TYR A 25 37.98 21.46 -3.29
CA TYR A 25 37.09 22.60 -3.51
C TYR A 25 36.98 23.56 -2.31
N GLN A 26 37.28 23.06 -1.09
CA GLN A 26 37.20 23.87 0.13
C GLN A 26 38.29 24.96 0.28
N ALA A 27 39.41 24.83 -0.44
CA ALA A 27 40.56 25.73 -0.25
C ALA A 27 40.40 27.13 -0.89
N ILE A 28 39.40 27.35 -1.76
CA ILE A 28 39.28 28.56 -2.58
C ILE A 28 38.05 29.42 -2.26
N ALA A 29 37.05 28.91 -1.53
CA ALA A 29 35.86 29.70 -1.23
C ALA A 29 36.09 30.58 0.00
N LYS A 30 35.95 31.89 -0.10
CA LYS A 30 35.76 32.80 1.03
C LYS A 30 34.66 32.18 1.91
N LYS A 31 34.97 32.02 3.21
CA LYS A 31 34.08 31.43 4.22
C LYS A 31 32.81 32.29 4.36
N SER A 32 31.80 32.09 3.51
CA SER A 32 30.46 32.54 3.86
C SER A 32 29.87 31.60 4.91
N GLY A 33 28.92 32.05 5.69
CA GLY A 33 28.22 31.21 6.69
C GLY A 33 27.56 29.98 6.07
N LEU A 34 27.21 30.04 4.76
CA LEU A 34 26.64 28.90 4.01
C LEU A 34 27.65 27.81 3.69
N ASN A 35 28.94 28.14 3.62
CA ASN A 35 30.00 27.20 3.24
C ASN A 35 30.61 26.45 4.42
N HIS A 36 30.25 26.82 5.65
CA HIS A 36 30.86 26.25 6.84
C HIS A 36 30.35 24.87 7.23
N PRO A 37 29.01 24.59 7.29
CA PRO A 37 28.50 23.27 7.59
C PRO A 37 28.51 22.36 6.35
N TYR A 38 28.49 21.05 6.57
CA TYR A 38 28.33 20.09 5.48
C TYR A 38 26.96 20.19 4.82
N ALA A 39 25.92 20.42 5.61
CA ALA A 39 24.54 20.64 5.17
C ALA A 39 23.73 21.35 6.27
N PHE A 40 22.54 21.78 5.91
CA PHE A 40 21.53 22.29 6.83
C PHE A 40 20.33 21.37 6.80
N ALA A 41 19.98 20.72 7.91
CA ALA A 41 18.96 19.70 7.98
C ALA A 41 17.78 20.11 8.88
N TYR A 42 16.60 19.75 8.45
CA TYR A 42 15.35 19.82 9.21
C TYR A 42 14.72 18.43 9.28
N LYS A 43 14.36 18.00 10.48
CA LYS A 43 13.72 16.71 10.72
C LYS A 43 12.45 16.88 11.50
N ILE A 44 11.39 16.23 11.03
CA ILE A 44 10.19 15.93 11.78
C ILE A 44 9.95 14.42 11.75
N HIS A 45 8.85 13.97 12.33
CA HIS A 45 8.59 12.55 12.55
C HIS A 45 8.68 11.68 11.28
N ASP A 46 8.12 12.16 10.17
CA ASP A 46 7.96 11.45 8.90
C ASP A 46 8.75 12.06 7.74
N ARG A 47 9.62 13.05 8.03
CA ARG A 47 10.30 13.79 6.98
C ARG A 47 11.67 14.27 7.42
N VAL A 48 12.63 14.17 6.50
CA VAL A 48 13.94 14.79 6.62
C VAL A 48 14.21 15.61 5.36
N ASN A 49 14.39 16.91 5.53
CA ASN A 49 14.77 17.82 4.44
C ASN A 49 16.14 18.39 4.75
N TRP A 50 16.99 18.51 3.74
CA TRP A 50 18.28 19.17 3.93
C TRP A 50 18.74 19.92 2.69
N PHE A 51 19.37 21.07 2.95
CA PHE A 51 20.06 21.87 1.96
C PHE A 51 21.56 21.55 1.97
N LYS A 52 22.11 21.25 0.81
CA LYS A 52 23.55 21.23 0.58
C LYS A 52 23.85 22.34 -0.41
N VAL A 53 24.42 23.45 0.08
CA VAL A 53 24.60 24.68 -0.67
C VAL A 53 26.03 25.17 -0.60
N THR A 54 26.43 25.92 -1.61
CA THR A 54 27.71 26.61 -1.68
C THR A 54 27.46 28.02 -2.24
N GLU A 55 28.07 29.02 -1.61
CA GLU A 55 28.00 30.41 -2.05
C GLU A 55 29.38 30.88 -2.60
N ARG A 56 29.35 31.52 -3.78
CA ARG A 56 30.51 32.17 -4.38
C ARG A 56 30.07 33.48 -5.00
N ASN A 57 30.73 34.58 -4.57
CA ASN A 57 30.48 35.92 -5.13
C ASN A 57 29.00 36.30 -5.17
N GLY A 58 28.27 36.02 -4.10
CA GLY A 58 26.85 36.31 -3.99
C GLY A 58 25.92 35.36 -4.74
N LYS A 59 26.44 34.36 -5.47
CA LYS A 59 25.66 33.32 -6.12
C LYS A 59 25.64 32.05 -5.28
N VAL A 60 24.47 31.47 -5.07
CA VAL A 60 24.26 30.21 -4.35
C VAL A 60 23.93 29.11 -5.34
N THR A 61 24.55 27.96 -5.17
CA THR A 61 24.25 26.73 -5.92
C THR A 61 24.19 25.54 -4.98
N GLY A 62 23.41 24.54 -5.31
CA GLY A 62 23.31 23.35 -4.50
C GLY A 62 22.06 22.50 -4.78
N HIS A 63 21.61 21.81 -3.73
CA HIS A 63 20.45 20.95 -3.79
C HIS A 63 19.61 21.07 -2.53
N LEU A 64 18.29 20.99 -2.68
CA LEU A 64 17.37 20.57 -1.63
C LEU A 64 17.12 19.07 -1.79
N ASN A 65 17.30 18.32 -0.73
CA ASN A 65 16.97 16.91 -0.69
C ASN A 65 15.84 16.71 0.33
N GLU A 66 14.90 15.83 -0.01
CA GLU A 66 13.76 15.49 0.84
C GLU A 66 13.64 13.98 0.94
N THR A 67 13.49 13.48 2.14
CA THR A 67 13.04 12.10 2.37
C THR A 67 11.72 12.18 3.13
N ILE A 68 10.68 11.59 2.56
CA ILE A 68 9.32 11.61 3.09
C ILE A 68 8.90 10.16 3.31
N LEU A 69 8.44 9.84 4.51
CA LEU A 69 7.87 8.55 4.87
C LEU A 69 6.36 8.70 4.97
N GLU A 70 5.64 8.01 4.12
CA GLU A 70 4.18 7.99 4.15
C GLU A 70 3.67 6.65 4.70
N GLU A 71 3.02 6.72 5.84
CA GLU A 71 2.23 5.61 6.39
C GLU A 71 0.83 5.65 5.79
N ASN A 72 0.34 4.51 5.28
CA ASN A 72 -1.04 4.43 4.83
C ASN A 72 -1.89 3.63 5.83
N PRO A 73 -2.51 4.28 6.83
CA PRO A 73 -3.23 3.59 7.90
C PRO A 73 -4.50 2.87 7.41
N LYS A 74 -5.00 3.20 6.23
CA LYS A 74 -6.24 2.59 5.67
C LYS A 74 -5.96 1.38 4.78
N ARG A 75 -4.71 1.15 4.40
CA ARG A 75 -4.32 0.03 3.54
C ARG A 75 -3.30 -0.81 4.29
N HIS A 76 -3.44 -2.12 4.24
CA HIS A 76 -2.42 -3.07 4.70
C HIS A 76 -1.24 -3.13 3.72
N TYR A 77 -0.93 -1.99 3.10
CA TYR A 77 0.15 -1.85 2.14
C TYR A 77 1.38 -1.31 2.84
N ASP A 78 2.51 -1.66 2.28
CA ASP A 78 3.79 -1.19 2.72
C ASP A 78 3.84 0.33 2.79
N PRO A 79 4.53 0.89 3.79
CA PRO A 79 4.79 2.33 3.82
C PRO A 79 5.60 2.73 2.59
N ASN A 80 5.36 3.94 2.09
CA ASN A 80 6.14 4.50 1.00
C ASN A 80 7.23 5.42 1.54
N MET A 81 8.43 5.29 1.00
CA MET A 81 9.51 6.23 1.23
C MET A 81 9.89 6.93 -0.08
N PHE A 82 9.66 8.24 -0.14
CA PHE A 82 10.00 9.08 -1.28
C PHE A 82 11.32 9.80 -1.01
N ILE A 83 12.24 9.72 -1.95
CA ILE A 83 13.53 10.42 -1.89
C ILE A 83 13.61 11.34 -3.10
N ASN A 84 13.55 12.64 -2.85
CA ASN A 84 13.58 13.68 -3.86
C ASN A 84 14.87 14.49 -3.75
N LYS A 85 15.42 14.87 -4.91
CA LYS A 85 16.58 15.75 -5.00
C LYS A 85 16.30 16.82 -6.04
N TYR A 86 16.25 18.06 -5.59
CA TYR A 86 15.95 19.21 -6.42
C TYR A 86 17.19 20.08 -6.58
N GLN A 87 17.42 20.56 -7.80
CA GLN A 87 18.43 21.57 -8.05
C GLN A 87 18.04 22.89 -7.40
N LEU A 88 19.03 23.54 -6.80
CA LEU A 88 18.90 24.82 -6.16
C LEU A 88 19.89 25.81 -6.75
N THR A 89 19.39 26.97 -7.10
CA THR A 89 20.18 28.17 -7.35
C THR A 89 19.72 29.28 -6.41
N GLY A 90 20.51 30.34 -6.27
CA GLY A 90 20.13 31.46 -5.42
C GLY A 90 21.08 32.61 -5.53
N LYS A 91 20.77 33.64 -4.78
CA LYS A 91 21.57 34.86 -4.68
C LYS A 91 21.59 35.41 -3.27
N SER A 92 22.66 36.10 -2.93
CA SER A 92 22.71 36.94 -1.73
C SER A 92 21.83 38.19 -1.95
N ILE A 93 21.12 38.58 -0.91
CA ILE A 93 20.31 39.78 -0.80
C ILE A 93 20.74 40.56 0.45
N GLU A 94 20.23 41.78 0.65
CA GLU A 94 20.65 42.68 1.71
C GLU A 94 20.60 41.99 3.13
N ASN A 95 19.54 41.23 3.40
CA ASN A 95 19.32 40.60 4.71
C ASN A 95 19.34 39.07 4.67
N GLY A 96 20.12 38.44 3.77
CA GLY A 96 20.18 36.98 3.70
C GLY A 96 20.34 36.45 2.27
N TYR A 97 19.53 35.48 1.92
CA TYR A 97 19.61 34.80 0.63
C TYR A 97 18.20 34.56 0.07
N GLU A 98 18.12 34.48 -1.24
CA GLU A 98 16.92 34.00 -1.95
C GLU A 98 17.29 32.73 -2.69
N PHE A 99 16.63 31.61 -2.35
CA PHE A 99 16.85 30.32 -3.00
C PHE A 99 15.71 29.99 -3.96
N TYR A 100 16.05 29.47 -5.13
CA TYR A 100 15.16 29.01 -6.18
C TYR A 100 15.34 27.50 -6.32
N VAL A 101 14.31 26.73 -5.98
CA VAL A 101 14.33 25.26 -6.04
C VAL A 101 13.44 24.80 -7.18
N LYS A 102 14.01 24.10 -8.15
CA LYS A 102 13.28 23.59 -9.30
C LYS A 102 12.63 22.25 -8.95
N GLN A 103 11.30 22.24 -8.86
CA GLN A 103 10.46 21.06 -8.57
C GLN A 103 9.63 20.72 -9.84
N GLY A 104 10.15 19.83 -10.68
CA GLY A 104 9.54 19.52 -11.98
C GLY A 104 9.50 20.74 -12.92
N LYS A 105 8.30 21.21 -13.25
CA LYS A 105 8.07 22.42 -14.09
C LYS A 105 8.01 23.72 -13.29
N GLU A 106 7.88 23.64 -11.98
CA GLU A 106 7.73 24.78 -11.10
C GLU A 106 9.05 25.18 -10.46
N THR A 107 9.17 26.47 -10.12
CA THR A 107 10.27 26.99 -9.32
C THR A 107 9.69 27.53 -8.02
N VAL A 108 10.11 26.95 -6.93
CA VAL A 108 9.71 27.39 -5.58
C VAL A 108 10.77 28.32 -5.03
N THR A 109 10.36 29.49 -4.58
CA THR A 109 11.24 30.51 -4.00
C THR A 109 11.20 30.43 -2.46
N TYR A 110 12.38 30.55 -1.87
CA TYR A 110 12.55 30.59 -0.42
C TYR A 110 13.35 31.82 -0.02
N GLU A 111 12.87 32.55 0.99
CA GLU A 111 13.63 33.57 1.73
C GLU A 111 14.44 32.84 2.82
N VAL A 112 15.74 33.09 2.88
CA VAL A 112 16.66 32.36 3.77
C VAL A 112 17.51 33.34 4.54
N HIS A 113 17.52 33.18 5.85
CA HIS A 113 18.35 33.98 6.75
C HIS A 113 19.29 33.07 7.54
N LEU A 114 20.55 33.48 7.66
CA LEU A 114 21.49 32.80 8.53
C LEU A 114 21.27 33.30 9.98
N ALA A 115 20.82 32.40 10.86
CA ALA A 115 20.61 32.64 12.28
C ALA A 115 21.73 31.94 13.06
N GLU A 116 22.75 32.68 13.44
CA GLU A 116 24.02 32.14 14.00
C GLU A 116 24.66 31.14 13.03
N LYS A 117 24.48 29.84 13.25
CA LYS A 117 25.01 28.76 12.41
C LYS A 117 23.91 28.01 11.62
N ASP A 118 22.65 28.28 11.91
CA ASP A 118 21.49 27.60 11.34
C ASP A 118 20.82 28.44 10.26
N LEU A 119 20.00 27.83 9.39
CA LEU A 119 19.21 28.54 8.42
C LEU A 119 17.76 28.67 8.88
N SER A 120 17.25 29.90 8.90
CA SER A 120 15.81 30.18 8.94
C SER A 120 15.32 30.28 7.51
N VAL A 121 14.46 29.36 7.10
CA VAL A 121 13.97 29.22 5.71
C VAL A 121 12.47 29.44 5.68
N LYS A 122 12.01 30.36 4.85
CA LYS A 122 10.60 30.68 4.65
C LYS A 122 10.24 30.49 3.18
N LYS A 123 9.30 29.62 2.89
CA LYS A 123 8.77 29.48 1.54
C LYS A 123 7.94 30.72 1.18
N GLN A 124 8.12 31.25 -0.01
CA GLN A 124 7.34 32.40 -0.47
C GLN A 124 5.84 32.11 -0.41
N GLY A 125 5.09 33.03 0.19
CA GLY A 125 3.67 32.88 0.45
C GLY A 125 3.30 32.20 1.77
N GLU A 126 4.25 31.60 2.49
CA GLU A 126 4.01 31.03 3.81
C GLU A 126 4.18 32.08 4.92
N LYS A 127 3.49 31.91 6.05
CA LYS A 127 3.57 32.83 7.20
C LYS A 127 4.75 32.52 8.12
N HIS A 128 5.17 31.27 8.19
CA HIS A 128 6.15 30.80 9.16
C HIS A 128 7.45 30.36 8.47
N SER A 129 8.55 30.58 9.15
CA SER A 129 9.86 30.06 8.77
C SER A 129 10.15 28.74 9.50
N ILE A 130 10.97 27.91 8.87
CA ILE A 130 11.45 26.63 9.42
C ILE A 130 12.95 26.78 9.66
N THR A 131 13.42 26.32 10.83
CA THR A 131 14.85 26.32 11.14
C THR A 131 15.50 25.00 10.72
N TYR A 132 16.47 25.10 9.83
CA TYR A 132 17.33 24.02 9.41
C TYR A 132 18.65 24.09 10.19
N LYS A 133 18.96 23.05 10.95
CA LYS A 133 20.16 22.96 11.77
C LYS A 133 21.40 22.70 10.93
N ALA A 134 22.49 23.43 11.22
CA ALA A 134 23.78 23.14 10.63
C ALA A 134 24.28 21.76 11.10
N VAL A 135 24.63 20.89 10.17
CA VAL A 135 25.07 19.53 10.47
C VAL A 135 26.34 19.18 9.72
N ASP A 136 27.20 18.40 10.34
CA ASP A 136 28.31 17.73 9.67
C ASP A 136 27.84 16.47 8.93
N GLN A 137 28.73 15.84 8.19
CA GLN A 137 28.41 14.65 7.40
C GLN A 137 27.96 13.48 8.27
N LYS A 138 28.56 13.29 9.46
CA LYS A 138 28.21 12.20 10.38
C LYS A 138 26.82 12.38 10.93
N ASN A 139 26.48 13.57 11.38
CA ASN A 139 25.17 13.89 11.92
C ASN A 139 24.08 13.84 10.85
N LEU A 140 24.35 14.28 9.61
CA LEU A 140 23.39 14.12 8.52
C LEU A 140 23.10 12.64 8.23
N ARG A 141 24.15 11.80 8.19
CA ARG A 141 23.97 10.34 8.00
C ARG A 141 23.15 9.72 9.13
N ALA A 142 23.36 10.14 10.37
CA ALA A 142 22.59 9.65 11.50
C ALA A 142 21.09 9.99 11.38
N VAL A 143 20.78 11.22 10.96
CA VAL A 143 19.39 11.66 10.72
C VAL A 143 18.73 10.88 9.57
N GLN A 144 19.48 10.61 8.49
CA GLN A 144 19.00 9.81 7.37
C GLN A 144 18.79 8.35 7.76
N GLN A 145 19.71 7.78 8.56
CA GLN A 145 19.60 6.41 9.03
C GLN A 145 18.40 6.22 9.95
N ASP A 146 18.07 7.20 10.76
CA ASP A 146 16.93 7.13 11.67
C ASP A 146 15.59 7.02 10.93
N ILE A 147 15.37 7.81 9.86
CA ILE A 147 14.15 7.70 9.05
C ILE A 147 14.12 6.37 8.28
N HIS A 148 15.28 5.86 7.85
CA HIS A 148 15.38 4.57 7.18
C HIS A 148 15.08 3.40 8.12
N THR A 149 15.65 3.40 9.32
CA THR A 149 15.36 2.40 10.36
C THR A 149 13.88 2.40 10.73
N ARG A 150 13.26 3.58 10.76
CA ARG A 150 11.83 3.68 10.98
C ARG A 150 11.02 3.09 9.84
N TYR A 151 11.41 3.34 8.59
CA TYR A 151 10.79 2.73 7.42
C TYR A 151 10.87 1.21 7.49
N GLU A 152 12.05 0.64 7.79
CA GLU A 152 12.23 -0.80 7.95
C GLU A 152 11.32 -1.37 9.04
N LYS A 153 11.23 -0.71 10.18
CA LYS A 153 10.33 -1.11 11.27
C LYS A 153 8.86 -1.11 10.84
N LEU A 154 8.43 -0.08 10.11
CA LEU A 154 7.06 -0.01 9.61
C LEU A 154 6.76 -1.09 8.55
N MET A 155 7.75 -1.46 7.73
CA MET A 155 7.66 -2.59 6.80
C MET A 155 7.44 -3.90 7.56
N ASP A 156 8.28 -4.19 8.56
CA ASP A 156 8.17 -5.39 9.39
C ASP A 156 6.83 -5.44 10.13
N ASP A 157 6.39 -4.32 10.72
CA ASP A 157 5.11 -4.22 11.43
C ASP A 157 3.92 -4.41 10.46
N THR A 158 4.03 -3.95 9.23
CA THR A 158 2.99 -4.12 8.20
C THR A 158 2.94 -5.57 7.73
N GLU A 159 4.08 -6.19 7.48
CA GLU A 159 4.18 -7.60 7.11
C GLU A 159 3.60 -8.50 8.21
N ASN A 160 3.96 -8.28 9.48
CA ASN A 160 3.43 -9.02 10.62
C ASN A 160 1.92 -8.85 10.74
N ARG A 161 1.39 -7.64 10.63
CA ARG A 161 -0.06 -7.37 10.65
C ARG A 161 -0.78 -8.05 9.48
N PHE A 162 -0.18 -8.07 8.30
CA PHE A 162 -0.72 -8.76 7.14
C PHE A 162 -0.76 -10.27 7.37
N HIS A 163 0.31 -10.88 7.88
CA HIS A 163 0.34 -12.31 8.20
C HIS A 163 -0.69 -12.68 9.26
N ASP A 164 -0.86 -11.88 10.30
CA ASP A 164 -1.88 -12.11 11.32
C ASP A 164 -3.29 -11.95 10.75
N TYR A 165 -3.50 -10.95 9.90
CA TYR A 165 -4.75 -10.76 9.19
C TYR A 165 -5.09 -11.97 8.33
N VAL A 166 -4.17 -12.42 7.46
CA VAL A 166 -4.38 -13.59 6.59
C VAL A 166 -4.65 -14.85 7.40
N ARG A 167 -3.89 -15.08 8.47
CA ARG A 167 -4.11 -16.23 9.37
C ARG A 167 -5.50 -16.22 10.00
N ASN A 168 -5.96 -15.07 10.48
CA ASN A 168 -7.29 -14.92 11.08
C ASN A 168 -8.39 -15.05 10.02
N PHE A 169 -8.20 -14.48 8.84
CA PHE A 169 -9.11 -14.63 7.72
C PHE A 169 -9.26 -16.10 7.31
N ILE A 170 -8.15 -16.84 7.14
CA ILE A 170 -8.17 -18.27 6.84
C ILE A 170 -9.02 -19.05 7.88
N LYS A 171 -8.82 -18.77 9.19
CA LYS A 171 -9.60 -19.40 10.25
C LYS A 171 -11.10 -19.12 10.12
N LYS A 172 -11.49 -17.90 9.78
CA LYS A 172 -12.89 -17.51 9.62
C LYS A 172 -13.51 -18.19 8.39
N VAL A 173 -12.87 -18.10 7.24
CA VAL A 173 -13.35 -18.70 5.99
C VAL A 173 -13.48 -20.22 6.10
N THR A 174 -12.48 -20.90 6.65
CA THR A 174 -12.50 -22.37 6.79
C THR A 174 -13.33 -22.85 7.98
N GLY A 175 -13.57 -21.98 8.96
CA GLY A 175 -14.41 -22.24 10.13
C GLY A 175 -15.91 -22.11 9.84
N ALA A 176 -16.30 -21.36 8.83
CA ALA A 176 -17.68 -21.33 8.34
C ALA A 176 -18.08 -22.71 7.82
N TYR A 177 -19.34 -23.15 8.06
CA TYR A 177 -19.83 -24.37 7.46
C TYR A 177 -19.79 -24.28 5.94
N GLY A 178 -20.13 -23.12 5.38
CA GLY A 178 -20.01 -22.71 3.99
C GLY A 178 -20.72 -21.40 3.77
N TYR A 179 -20.88 -21.03 2.51
CA TYR A 179 -21.48 -19.79 2.05
C TYR A 179 -22.67 -20.12 1.16
N LEU A 180 -23.83 -19.62 1.49
CA LEU A 180 -25.08 -19.95 0.83
C LEU A 180 -25.71 -18.73 0.19
N TYR A 181 -26.21 -18.92 -1.01
CA TYR A 181 -27.09 -17.99 -1.71
C TYR A 181 -28.34 -18.71 -2.19
N THR A 182 -29.49 -18.10 -2.02
CA THR A 182 -30.76 -18.56 -2.58
C THR A 182 -31.37 -17.44 -3.39
N ALA A 183 -31.71 -17.69 -4.67
CA ALA A 183 -32.33 -16.71 -5.54
C ALA A 183 -33.67 -16.25 -4.94
N GLU A 184 -34.02 -14.98 -5.07
CA GLU A 184 -35.23 -14.40 -4.49
C GLU A 184 -36.50 -15.06 -5.04
N ASP A 185 -36.48 -15.42 -6.32
CA ASP A 185 -37.55 -16.13 -7.01
C ASP A 185 -37.61 -17.64 -6.67
N GLY A 186 -36.60 -18.14 -5.94
CA GLY A 186 -36.47 -19.53 -5.58
C GLY A 186 -36.05 -20.45 -6.73
N SER A 187 -35.62 -19.92 -7.87
CA SER A 187 -35.27 -20.71 -9.06
C SER A 187 -34.00 -21.53 -8.88
N TYR A 188 -33.05 -21.08 -8.03
CA TYR A 188 -31.85 -21.83 -7.75
C TYR A 188 -31.25 -21.48 -6.36
N GLN A 189 -30.44 -22.40 -5.86
CA GLN A 189 -29.65 -22.23 -4.64
C GLN A 189 -28.21 -22.63 -4.92
N LEU A 190 -27.26 -21.83 -4.46
CA LEU A 190 -25.83 -22.03 -4.63
C LEU A 190 -25.17 -22.15 -3.26
N PHE A 191 -24.27 -23.13 -3.11
CA PHE A 191 -23.52 -23.32 -1.88
C PHE A 191 -22.04 -23.52 -2.17
N LEU A 192 -21.22 -22.62 -1.62
CA LEU A 192 -19.78 -22.67 -1.69
C LEU A 192 -19.22 -23.14 -0.33
N LYS A 193 -18.40 -24.18 -0.35
CA LYS A 193 -17.67 -24.65 0.83
C LYS A 193 -16.18 -24.55 0.60
N VAL A 194 -15.51 -23.68 1.37
CA VAL A 194 -14.03 -23.61 1.42
C VAL A 194 -13.57 -24.65 2.42
N LYS A 195 -12.83 -25.65 1.95
CA LYS A 195 -12.35 -26.77 2.79
C LYS A 195 -10.93 -26.54 3.29
N ARG A 196 -10.10 -25.89 2.48
CA ARG A 196 -8.69 -25.60 2.77
C ARG A 196 -8.34 -24.24 2.19
N MET A 197 -7.52 -23.53 2.90
CA MET A 197 -6.90 -22.30 2.44
C MET A 197 -5.46 -22.26 2.93
N TYR A 198 -4.53 -21.96 2.05
CA TYR A 198 -3.10 -21.96 2.33
C TYR A 198 -2.60 -20.54 2.55
N MET A 199 -1.53 -20.40 3.30
CA MET A 199 -0.90 -19.08 3.56
C MET A 199 -0.44 -18.36 2.27
N GLN A 200 -0.28 -19.10 1.17
CA GLN A 200 0.05 -18.57 -0.15
C GLN A 200 -1.19 -18.10 -0.92
N SER A 201 -2.31 -17.90 -0.22
CA SER A 201 -3.59 -17.40 -0.74
C SER A 201 -4.38 -18.37 -1.63
N GLU A 202 -3.88 -19.59 -1.88
CA GLU A 202 -4.62 -20.61 -2.61
C GLU A 202 -5.69 -21.26 -1.72
N TRP A 203 -6.84 -21.52 -2.27
CA TRP A 203 -7.91 -22.25 -1.59
C TRP A 203 -8.50 -23.36 -2.45
N ALA A 204 -9.08 -24.35 -1.79
CA ALA A 204 -9.78 -25.46 -2.42
C ALA A 204 -11.06 -25.79 -1.65
N GLY A 205 -12.08 -26.23 -2.38
CA GLY A 205 -13.37 -26.52 -1.81
C GLY A 205 -14.32 -27.22 -2.76
N SER A 206 -15.62 -26.98 -2.58
CA SER A 206 -16.68 -27.52 -3.43
C SER A 206 -17.75 -26.46 -3.65
N PHE A 207 -18.34 -26.51 -4.81
CA PHE A 207 -19.49 -25.70 -5.20
C PHE A 207 -20.67 -26.59 -5.54
N LEU A 208 -21.82 -26.27 -4.98
CA LEU A 208 -23.05 -27.03 -5.18
C LEU A 208 -24.11 -26.08 -5.74
N MET A 209 -24.72 -26.47 -6.86
CA MET A 209 -25.81 -25.76 -7.46
C MET A 209 -27.08 -26.62 -7.47
N ARG A 210 -28.16 -26.06 -6.98
CA ARG A 210 -29.50 -26.64 -7.02
C ARG A 210 -30.38 -25.76 -7.88
N LYS A 211 -31.14 -26.36 -8.79
CA LYS A 211 -32.15 -25.68 -9.59
C LYS A 211 -33.51 -26.28 -9.33
N THR A 212 -34.53 -25.44 -9.20
CA THR A 212 -35.92 -25.88 -9.20
C THR A 212 -36.36 -26.29 -10.60
N PRO A 213 -37.44 -27.04 -10.71
CA PRO A 213 -38.09 -27.32 -12.03
C PRO A 213 -38.40 -26.00 -12.75
N GLY A 214 -38.06 -25.93 -14.04
CA GLY A 214 -38.42 -24.78 -14.89
C GLY A 214 -39.79 -24.95 -15.55
N ASP A 215 -40.32 -23.86 -16.08
CA ASP A 215 -41.62 -23.84 -16.81
C ASP A 215 -41.68 -24.80 -18.03
N GLY A 216 -40.51 -25.27 -18.50
CA GLY A 216 -40.38 -26.27 -19.58
C GLY A 216 -40.44 -27.72 -19.11
N GLY A 217 -40.80 -28.01 -17.84
CA GLY A 217 -40.87 -29.37 -17.31
C GLY A 217 -39.49 -29.96 -16.93
N GLU A 218 -38.45 -29.15 -16.85
CA GLU A 218 -37.13 -29.60 -16.38
C GLU A 218 -37.23 -30.03 -14.92
N PRO A 219 -36.74 -31.25 -14.56
CA PRO A 219 -36.79 -31.73 -13.18
C PRO A 219 -35.84 -30.98 -12.26
N TYR A 220 -36.08 -31.06 -10.94
CA TYR A 220 -35.12 -30.62 -9.95
C TYR A 220 -33.73 -31.22 -10.22
N LYS A 221 -32.71 -30.37 -10.22
CA LYS A 221 -31.33 -30.78 -10.51
C LYS A 221 -30.38 -30.30 -9.42
N GLU A 222 -29.52 -31.20 -8.96
CA GLU A 222 -28.41 -30.90 -8.09
C GLU A 222 -27.08 -31.24 -8.78
N THR A 223 -26.15 -30.26 -8.86
CA THR A 223 -24.87 -30.42 -9.52
C THR A 223 -23.76 -30.04 -8.59
N LYS A 224 -22.76 -30.91 -8.43
CA LYS A 224 -21.57 -30.70 -7.61
C LYS A 224 -20.37 -30.42 -8.49
N HIS A 225 -19.58 -29.43 -8.07
CA HIS A 225 -18.34 -29.02 -8.71
C HIS A 225 -17.21 -28.98 -7.70
N THR A 226 -15.99 -29.30 -8.12
CA THR A 226 -14.80 -28.91 -7.37
C THR A 226 -14.64 -27.40 -7.53
N ALA A 227 -14.24 -26.73 -6.47
CA ALA A 227 -14.04 -25.28 -6.48
C ALA A 227 -12.65 -24.95 -5.92
N GLY A 228 -12.05 -23.89 -6.42
CA GLY A 228 -10.77 -23.40 -5.95
C GLY A 228 -10.44 -22.05 -6.56
N GLY A 229 -9.36 -21.46 -6.07
CA GLY A 229 -8.89 -20.16 -6.54
C GLY A 229 -7.84 -19.56 -5.64
N VAL A 230 -7.71 -18.25 -5.69
CA VAL A 230 -6.79 -17.45 -4.87
C VAL A 230 -7.56 -16.39 -4.10
N SER A 231 -7.06 -16.00 -2.93
CA SER A 231 -7.63 -14.88 -2.17
C SER A 231 -6.52 -14.16 -1.40
N ASP A 232 -6.53 -12.85 -1.42
CA ASP A 232 -5.66 -11.99 -0.59
C ASP A 232 -6.34 -11.53 0.71
N GLY A 233 -7.51 -12.11 1.01
CA GLY A 233 -8.33 -11.75 2.17
C GLY A 233 -9.32 -10.61 1.93
N MET A 234 -9.32 -10.01 0.75
CA MET A 234 -10.31 -9.01 0.30
C MET A 234 -10.91 -9.37 -1.06
N MET A 235 -10.04 -9.84 -1.96
CA MET A 235 -10.44 -10.39 -3.25
C MET A 235 -10.51 -11.91 -3.14
N PHE A 236 -11.48 -12.50 -3.80
CA PHE A 236 -11.73 -13.94 -3.76
C PHE A 236 -12.01 -14.40 -5.19
N ASP A 237 -11.10 -15.11 -5.83
CA ASP A 237 -11.42 -15.65 -7.14
C ASP A 237 -11.98 -17.08 -7.02
N LEU A 238 -12.88 -17.42 -7.92
CA LEU A 238 -13.56 -18.70 -7.98
C LEU A 238 -13.40 -19.31 -9.36
N SER A 239 -12.84 -20.51 -9.40
CA SER A 239 -12.94 -21.42 -10.53
C SER A 239 -13.62 -22.72 -10.12
N THR A 240 -14.34 -23.36 -11.04
CA THR A 240 -15.04 -24.62 -10.78
C THR A 240 -14.74 -25.65 -11.87
N TYR A 241 -14.75 -26.93 -11.46
CA TYR A 241 -14.65 -28.05 -12.41
C TYR A 241 -15.77 -29.08 -12.12
N PRO A 242 -16.63 -29.40 -13.11
CA PRO A 242 -16.77 -28.71 -14.42
C PRO A 242 -17.01 -27.21 -14.27
N ALA A 243 -16.59 -26.44 -15.28
CA ALA A 243 -16.75 -24.98 -15.24
C ALA A 243 -18.23 -24.58 -15.28
N ILE A 244 -18.67 -23.75 -14.33
CA ILE A 244 -20.00 -23.12 -14.34
C ILE A 244 -19.98 -21.95 -15.31
N GLU A 245 -18.88 -21.18 -15.28
CA GLU A 245 -18.59 -20.10 -16.22
C GLU A 245 -17.17 -20.27 -16.78
N LYS A 246 -16.91 -19.68 -17.95
CA LYS A 246 -15.55 -19.71 -18.54
C LYS A 246 -14.58 -18.84 -17.74
N GLY A 247 -13.45 -19.42 -17.36
CA GLY A 247 -12.39 -18.73 -16.61
C GLY A 247 -12.62 -18.73 -15.11
N PHE A 248 -12.00 -17.79 -14.43
CA PHE A 248 -12.23 -17.53 -13.02
C PHE A 248 -13.19 -16.33 -12.85
N ILE A 249 -13.93 -16.34 -11.76
CA ILE A 249 -14.86 -15.27 -11.38
C ILE A 249 -14.22 -14.53 -10.22
N LEU A 250 -13.91 -13.24 -10.41
CA LEU A 250 -13.34 -12.40 -9.36
C LEU A 250 -14.45 -11.83 -8.49
N GLY A 251 -14.35 -12.09 -7.20
CA GLY A 251 -15.28 -11.62 -6.18
C GLY A 251 -14.59 -10.84 -5.07
N GLU A 252 -15.39 -10.42 -4.12
CA GLU A 252 -14.96 -9.69 -2.93
C GLU A 252 -15.53 -10.29 -1.65
N THR A 253 -14.87 -10.05 -0.52
CA THR A 253 -15.33 -10.47 0.79
C THR A 253 -15.01 -9.39 1.83
N ASP A 254 -15.65 -9.45 3.00
CA ASP A 254 -15.29 -8.60 4.13
C ASP A 254 -14.17 -9.26 4.98
N ARG A 255 -13.58 -8.46 5.86
CA ARG A 255 -12.51 -8.92 6.77
C ARG A 255 -12.94 -10.05 7.72
N ASP A 256 -14.22 -10.14 7.97
CA ASP A 256 -14.80 -11.11 8.88
C ASP A 256 -15.28 -12.36 8.17
N ALA A 257 -15.14 -12.39 6.84
CA ALA A 257 -15.61 -13.47 5.98
C ALA A 257 -17.10 -13.81 6.23
N THR A 258 -17.92 -12.79 6.48
CA THR A 258 -19.36 -12.96 6.72
C THR A 258 -20.13 -13.17 5.43
N TYR A 259 -19.56 -12.74 4.30
CA TYR A 259 -20.08 -12.96 2.96
C TYR A 259 -18.95 -13.11 1.94
N ILE A 260 -19.29 -13.66 0.77
CA ILE A 260 -18.47 -13.60 -0.45
C ILE A 260 -19.39 -13.18 -1.59
N LYS A 261 -19.01 -12.15 -2.35
CA LYS A 261 -19.76 -11.66 -3.51
C LYS A 261 -19.07 -12.06 -4.79
N PHE A 262 -19.85 -12.53 -5.76
CA PHE A 262 -19.36 -12.85 -7.10
C PHE A 262 -20.30 -12.30 -8.17
N PRO A 263 -19.78 -11.77 -9.28
CA PRO A 263 -20.56 -11.42 -10.46
C PRO A 263 -20.85 -12.69 -11.28
N PHE A 264 -22.02 -13.29 -11.11
CA PHE A 264 -22.44 -14.45 -11.92
C PHE A 264 -23.31 -14.03 -13.10
N LYS A 265 -22.91 -14.43 -14.31
CA LYS A 265 -23.69 -14.17 -15.54
C LYS A 265 -25.07 -14.82 -15.50
N MET A 266 -25.12 -16.03 -14.94
CA MET A 266 -26.39 -16.76 -14.80
C MET A 266 -27.41 -16.03 -13.90
N ALA A 267 -26.93 -15.18 -13.00
CA ALA A 267 -27.80 -14.38 -12.12
C ALA A 267 -28.09 -12.98 -12.70
N GLY A 268 -27.48 -12.61 -13.83
CA GLY A 268 -27.59 -11.27 -14.39
C GLY A 268 -26.89 -10.16 -13.59
N GLY A 269 -26.09 -10.51 -12.57
CA GLY A 269 -25.44 -9.52 -11.71
C GLY A 269 -24.60 -10.13 -10.59
N THR A 270 -24.23 -9.29 -9.64
CA THR A 270 -23.48 -9.71 -8.45
C THR A 270 -24.42 -10.34 -7.43
N ILE A 271 -24.05 -11.52 -6.95
CA ILE A 271 -24.75 -12.23 -5.87
C ILE A 271 -23.89 -12.31 -4.61
N GLU A 272 -24.55 -12.29 -3.47
CA GLU A 272 -23.91 -12.34 -2.16
C GLU A 272 -24.17 -13.69 -1.48
N PHE A 273 -23.14 -14.48 -1.33
CA PHE A 273 -23.13 -15.70 -0.55
C PHE A 273 -22.90 -15.36 0.91
N LYS A 274 -23.83 -15.65 1.79
CA LYS A 274 -23.72 -15.43 3.23
C LYS A 274 -23.10 -16.63 3.92
N ALA A 275 -22.20 -16.39 4.86
CA ALA A 275 -21.68 -17.42 5.73
C ALA A 275 -22.85 -18.04 6.53
N VAL A 276 -22.89 -19.37 6.60
CA VAL A 276 -23.95 -20.11 7.30
C VAL A 276 -23.35 -21.13 8.26
N THR A 277 -24.06 -21.39 9.35
CA THR A 277 -23.85 -22.55 10.21
C THR A 277 -24.40 -23.82 9.53
N LYS A 278 -24.08 -24.97 10.10
CA LYS A 278 -24.60 -26.25 9.61
C LYS A 278 -26.13 -26.34 9.74
N GLU A 279 -26.66 -25.80 10.81
CA GLU A 279 -28.09 -25.72 11.12
C GLU A 279 -28.83 -24.84 10.12
N GLU A 280 -28.37 -23.62 9.93
CA GLU A 280 -28.94 -22.68 8.93
C GLU A 280 -28.89 -23.26 7.52
N TYR A 281 -27.77 -23.87 7.12
CA TYR A 281 -27.65 -24.53 5.83
C TYR A 281 -28.71 -25.64 5.67
N ARG A 282 -28.91 -26.48 6.71
CA ARG A 282 -29.90 -27.55 6.67
C ARG A 282 -31.31 -26.99 6.52
N GLU A 283 -31.68 -26.04 7.34
CA GLU A 283 -33.02 -25.42 7.32
C GLU A 283 -33.32 -24.77 5.98
N GLN A 284 -32.44 -23.91 5.48
CA GLN A 284 -32.63 -23.24 4.20
C GLN A 284 -32.62 -24.22 3.00
N THR A 285 -31.84 -25.30 3.09
CA THR A 285 -31.82 -26.35 2.05
C THR A 285 -33.12 -27.16 2.03
N GLU A 286 -33.65 -27.53 3.21
CA GLU A 286 -34.93 -28.25 3.30
C GLU A 286 -36.10 -27.39 2.82
N GLU A 287 -36.11 -26.10 3.18
CA GLU A 287 -37.11 -25.15 2.66
C GLU A 287 -37.05 -25.04 1.13
N PHE A 288 -35.84 -24.88 0.57
CA PHE A 288 -35.65 -24.83 -0.89
C PHE A 288 -36.17 -26.11 -1.59
N LYS A 289 -35.80 -27.29 -1.04
CA LYS A 289 -36.27 -28.58 -1.60
C LYS A 289 -37.78 -28.78 -1.49
N LYS A 290 -38.40 -28.28 -0.42
CA LYS A 290 -39.87 -28.33 -0.27
C LYS A 290 -40.53 -27.49 -1.34
N LYS A 291 -40.11 -26.25 -1.59
CA LYS A 291 -40.60 -25.39 -2.66
C LYS A 291 -40.42 -26.06 -4.04
N ALA A 292 -39.24 -26.65 -4.27
CA ALA A 292 -38.97 -27.36 -5.53
C ALA A 292 -39.94 -28.53 -5.78
N LYS A 293 -40.34 -29.28 -4.73
CA LYS A 293 -41.32 -30.35 -4.83
C LYS A 293 -42.75 -29.84 -5.09
N GLU A 294 -43.08 -28.67 -4.57
CA GLU A 294 -44.40 -28.03 -4.81
C GLU A 294 -44.53 -27.58 -6.27
N LEU A 295 -43.45 -27.13 -6.88
CA LEU A 295 -43.38 -26.73 -8.30
C LEU A 295 -43.39 -27.93 -9.27
N GLN A 296 -43.19 -29.16 -8.80
CA GLN A 296 -43.27 -30.38 -9.62
C GLN A 296 -44.68 -30.99 -9.71
N LYS A 297 -45.61 -30.50 -8.90
CA LYS A 297 -47.00 -30.96 -8.89
C LYS A 297 -47.86 -30.16 -9.83
#